data_a6de7ca9f5912a65ef1b83d4b7c33fa6
#
_entry.id   a6de7ca9f5912a65ef1b83d4b7c33fa6
#
_cell.length_a   1.000
_cell.length_b   1.000
_cell.length_c   1.000
_cell.angle_alpha   90.00
_cell.angle_beta   90.00
_cell.angle_gamma   90.00
#
_symmetry.space_group_name_H-M   'P 1'
#
loop_
_entity.id
_entity.type
_entity.pdbx_description
1 polymer ?
#
loop_
_entity_poly.entity_id
_entity_poly.type
_entity_poly.pdbx_seq_one_letter_code
_entity_poly.pdbx_strand_id
1 'polypeptide(L)'
;MSRQRTIQSEAVLSGRGLFTGFPVTMRFKPAPPGTGIAFVRTDQPEPVWIAAHVENLTKRARRTSLRNGSASIETVEHCLAAACGLGIDNLVVELDNAEVPAMDGSAQPFVDALKQAGVVEQEAEREYLRITEPIRVSEGAAELVAWPGEGDRLEIIYELDYGPDAPIGHQIHRFTLEPDGTIEAIAPARTFVLEEEARQLRAAGLGTHLTYEDVLVVGREGPIQNQYRLENECVKHKILDLIGDLMLAGAFVCGKIYARRSGHHLNHQLVRRLIEIRDRARFERRLVGVPELDIRSVQRILPHRYPMLLVDRVVLVEGDRRAIGIKNVTINEPFFEGHYPRQPMMPGVLIIEAMAQLSGILLSQKLEHAGRVAVLLSLDKVKFRRPVVPGDQLVLEAQAVRVKARIGQTQCKATVGGEVVAEAMIRFMLVDADPV
;
A
#
# COMPACT_ATOMS: atom_id res chain seq x y z
N MET A 1 20.24 -8.36 -10.35
CA MET A 1 19.01 -7.79 -9.77
C MET A 1 18.82 -6.39 -10.36
N SER A 2 17.63 -6.00 -10.76
CA SER A 2 17.38 -4.68 -11.32
C SER A 2 17.55 -3.60 -10.25
N ARG A 3 18.10 -2.45 -10.63
CA ARG A 3 18.29 -1.31 -9.73
C ARG A 3 17.11 -0.36 -9.77
N GLN A 4 16.91 0.38 -8.68
CA GLN A 4 15.92 1.48 -8.67
C GLN A 4 16.34 2.56 -9.69
N ARG A 5 15.33 3.29 -10.19
CA ARG A 5 15.52 4.36 -11.17
C ARG A 5 14.81 5.64 -10.74
N THR A 6 15.39 6.75 -11.14
CA THR A 6 14.82 8.10 -11.08
C THR A 6 15.11 8.85 -12.37
N ILE A 7 14.75 10.12 -12.46
CA ILE A 7 15.12 10.99 -13.58
C ILE A 7 16.41 11.75 -13.30
N GLN A 8 17.13 12.13 -14.36
CA GLN A 8 18.40 12.87 -14.26
C GLN A 8 18.20 14.36 -14.03
N SER A 9 17.20 14.94 -14.67
CA SER A 9 16.90 16.38 -14.62
C SER A 9 15.40 16.61 -14.43
N GLU A 10 15.03 17.84 -14.06
CA GLU A 10 13.63 18.22 -13.96
C GLU A 10 12.96 18.31 -15.34
N ALA A 11 11.67 17.98 -15.41
CA ALA A 11 10.81 18.25 -16.55
C ALA A 11 9.52 18.95 -16.11
N VAL A 12 9.00 19.82 -16.96
CA VAL A 12 7.81 20.62 -16.67
C VAL A 12 6.76 20.43 -17.75
N LEU A 13 5.53 20.19 -17.33
CA LEU A 13 4.34 20.16 -18.17
C LEU A 13 3.33 21.18 -17.67
N SER A 14 2.65 21.85 -18.57
CA SER A 14 1.54 22.75 -18.24
C SER A 14 0.32 22.41 -19.08
N GLY A 15 -0.85 22.49 -18.47
CA GLY A 15 -2.10 22.17 -19.14
C GLY A 15 -3.30 22.55 -18.28
N ARG A 16 -4.42 21.85 -18.49
CA ARG A 16 -5.64 22.00 -17.68
C ARG A 16 -6.05 20.64 -17.12
N GLY A 17 -6.64 20.66 -15.94
CA GLY A 17 -7.26 19.45 -15.37
C GLY A 17 -8.44 18.97 -16.24
N LEU A 18 -8.60 17.64 -16.36
CA LEU A 18 -9.68 17.02 -17.14
C LEU A 18 -11.06 17.34 -16.58
N PHE A 19 -11.21 17.25 -15.26
CA PHE A 19 -12.49 17.45 -14.58
C PHE A 19 -12.67 18.90 -14.09
N THR A 20 -11.61 19.51 -13.60
CA THR A 20 -11.65 20.87 -13.04
C THR A 20 -11.58 21.97 -14.11
N GLY A 21 -10.90 21.71 -15.23
CA GLY A 21 -10.60 22.71 -16.26
C GLY A 21 -9.64 23.80 -15.81
N PHE A 22 -9.16 23.79 -14.57
CA PHE A 22 -8.22 24.79 -14.09
C PHE A 22 -6.82 24.58 -14.65
N PRO A 23 -6.10 25.68 -14.93
CA PRO A 23 -4.71 25.58 -15.35
C PRO A 23 -3.87 24.96 -14.24
N VAL A 24 -2.93 24.14 -14.62
CA VAL A 24 -1.99 23.47 -13.70
C VAL A 24 -0.62 23.34 -14.35
N THR A 25 0.41 23.62 -13.56
CA THR A 25 1.81 23.33 -13.88
C THR A 25 2.26 22.17 -13.02
N MET A 26 2.77 21.14 -13.68
CA MET A 26 3.32 19.94 -13.08
C MET A 26 4.82 19.88 -13.35
N ARG A 27 5.60 19.59 -12.30
CA ARG A 27 7.05 19.48 -12.37
C ARG A 27 7.50 18.13 -11.85
N PHE A 28 8.18 17.36 -12.68
CA PHE A 28 8.89 16.15 -12.30
C PHE A 28 10.26 16.49 -11.74
N LYS A 29 10.62 15.91 -10.62
CA LYS A 29 11.94 16.07 -9.98
C LYS A 29 12.53 14.71 -9.61
N PRO A 30 13.87 14.55 -9.71
CA PRO A 30 14.53 13.37 -9.23
C PRO A 30 14.29 13.20 -7.72
N ALA A 31 14.23 11.94 -7.27
CA ALA A 31 14.06 11.63 -5.87
C ALA A 31 15.10 10.60 -5.39
N PRO A 32 15.52 10.65 -4.11
CA PRO A 32 16.44 9.67 -3.53
C PRO A 32 15.89 8.23 -3.59
N PRO A 33 16.78 7.22 -3.53
CA PRO A 33 16.35 5.82 -3.44
C PRO A 33 15.40 5.59 -2.27
N GLY A 34 14.37 4.76 -2.51
CA GLY A 34 13.37 4.41 -1.49
C GLY A 34 12.30 5.48 -1.20
N THR A 35 12.30 6.59 -1.95
CA THR A 35 11.24 7.62 -1.85
C THR A 35 9.90 7.11 -2.37
N GLY A 36 9.91 6.25 -3.41
CA GLY A 36 8.73 5.94 -4.18
C GLY A 36 8.27 7.12 -5.03
N ILE A 37 7.03 7.07 -5.54
CA ILE A 37 6.44 8.21 -6.24
C ILE A 37 5.62 9.03 -5.24
N ALA A 38 5.92 10.32 -5.16
CA ALA A 38 5.22 11.24 -4.27
C ALA A 38 4.76 12.49 -5.04
N PHE A 39 3.52 12.86 -4.84
CA PHE A 39 2.97 14.11 -5.32
C PHE A 39 3.11 15.19 -4.25
N VAL A 40 3.36 16.43 -4.66
CA VAL A 40 3.51 17.57 -3.75
C VAL A 40 2.62 18.74 -4.22
N ARG A 41 1.68 19.17 -3.38
CA ARG A 41 0.86 20.35 -3.60
C ARG A 41 1.64 21.59 -3.16
N THR A 42 2.07 22.40 -4.12
CA THR A 42 2.89 23.60 -3.88
C THR A 42 2.06 24.89 -3.72
N ASP A 43 0.79 24.85 -4.04
CA ASP A 43 -0.18 25.95 -3.88
C ASP A 43 -0.77 26.05 -2.45
N GLN A 44 -0.38 25.16 -1.56
CA GLN A 44 -0.78 25.21 -0.15
C GLN A 44 0.18 26.13 0.65
N PRO A 45 -0.25 26.67 1.81
CA PRO A 45 0.62 27.51 2.64
C PRO A 45 1.96 26.87 2.98
N GLU A 46 1.97 25.55 3.14
CA GLU A 46 3.18 24.70 3.21
C GLU A 46 3.01 23.56 2.21
N PRO A 47 4.09 23.13 1.52
CA PRO A 47 4.04 22.00 0.59
C PRO A 47 3.52 20.74 1.25
N VAL A 48 2.45 20.14 0.69
CA VAL A 48 1.83 18.92 1.23
C VAL A 48 2.22 17.72 0.38
N TRP A 49 2.91 16.78 1.00
CA TRP A 49 3.34 15.53 0.38
C TRP A 49 2.25 14.48 0.43
N ILE A 50 1.99 13.83 -0.70
CA ILE A 50 0.99 12.77 -0.86
C ILE A 50 1.67 11.61 -1.58
N ALA A 51 2.04 10.57 -0.85
CA ALA A 51 2.63 9.38 -1.47
C ALA A 51 1.62 8.70 -2.42
N ALA A 52 2.09 8.24 -3.57
CA ALA A 52 1.32 7.42 -4.50
C ALA A 52 1.15 6.00 -3.91
N HIS A 53 0.30 5.89 -2.93
CA HIS A 53 0.04 4.66 -2.19
C HIS A 53 -1.45 4.47 -1.93
N VAL A 54 -1.89 3.22 -1.92
CA VAL A 54 -3.31 2.84 -1.75
C VAL A 54 -3.95 3.37 -0.45
N GLU A 55 -3.16 3.63 0.58
CA GLU A 55 -3.64 4.20 1.85
C GLU A 55 -4.11 5.65 1.71
N ASN A 56 -3.57 6.37 0.73
CA ASN A 56 -3.94 7.77 0.46
C ASN A 56 -5.11 7.89 -0.53
N LEU A 57 -5.66 6.76 -1.01
CA LEU A 57 -6.80 6.79 -1.94
C LEU A 57 -8.03 7.47 -1.33
N THR A 58 -8.64 8.32 -2.12
CA THR A 58 -9.97 8.88 -1.85
C THR A 58 -10.95 8.48 -2.95
N LYS A 59 -12.21 8.25 -2.57
CA LYS A 59 -13.23 7.78 -3.51
C LYS A 59 -13.64 8.92 -4.47
N ARG A 60 -13.36 8.73 -5.75
CA ARG A 60 -13.81 9.57 -6.86
C ARG A 60 -14.31 8.68 -8.01
N ALA A 61 -15.30 9.15 -8.74
CA ALA A 61 -15.79 8.44 -9.91
C ALA A 61 -14.84 8.67 -11.10
N ARG A 62 -14.58 7.61 -11.86
CA ARG A 62 -13.89 7.63 -13.17
C ARG A 62 -12.42 8.11 -13.14
N ARG A 63 -11.79 8.21 -11.98
CA ARG A 63 -10.38 8.60 -11.84
C ARG A 63 -9.77 8.13 -10.53
N THR A 64 -8.48 8.10 -10.50
CA THR A 64 -7.69 7.82 -9.29
C THR A 64 -7.31 9.12 -8.60
N SER A 65 -7.64 9.22 -7.33
CA SER A 65 -7.42 10.41 -6.51
C SER A 65 -6.79 10.06 -5.18
N LEU A 66 -5.82 10.87 -4.77
CA LEU A 66 -5.06 10.71 -3.54
C LEU A 66 -5.29 11.90 -2.61
N ARG A 67 -5.18 11.68 -1.29
CA ARG A 67 -5.35 12.71 -0.27
C ARG A 67 -4.38 12.53 0.89
N ASN A 68 -3.89 13.64 1.39
CA ASN A 68 -3.25 13.72 2.72
C ASN A 68 -3.76 14.98 3.44
N GLY A 69 -4.41 14.80 4.59
CA GLY A 69 -5.07 15.88 5.32
C GLY A 69 -6.12 16.60 4.46
N SER A 70 -5.95 17.91 4.29
CA SER A 70 -6.83 18.76 3.47
C SER A 70 -6.49 18.76 1.98
N ALA A 71 -5.27 18.40 1.61
CA ALA A 71 -4.81 18.41 0.22
C ALA A 71 -5.17 17.12 -0.52
N SER A 72 -5.59 17.26 -1.78
CA SER A 72 -5.86 16.13 -2.68
C SER A 72 -5.25 16.37 -4.06
N ILE A 73 -4.97 15.28 -4.78
CA ILE A 73 -4.57 15.30 -6.18
C ILE A 73 -5.43 14.28 -6.92
N GLU A 74 -5.92 14.66 -8.09
CA GLU A 74 -6.84 13.87 -8.90
C GLU A 74 -6.21 13.51 -10.25
N THR A 75 -6.70 12.42 -10.88
CA THR A 75 -6.33 11.96 -12.24
C THR A 75 -4.84 11.60 -12.33
N VAL A 76 -4.34 10.84 -11.35
CA VAL A 76 -2.91 10.50 -11.25
C VAL A 76 -2.52 9.28 -12.09
N GLU A 77 -3.48 8.49 -12.58
CA GLU A 77 -3.29 7.20 -13.23
C GLU A 77 -2.39 7.23 -14.45
N HIS A 78 -2.54 8.21 -15.34
CA HIS A 78 -1.75 8.29 -16.58
C HIS A 78 -0.29 8.66 -16.29
N CYS A 79 -0.07 9.57 -15.34
CA CYS A 79 1.26 9.93 -14.86
C CYS A 79 1.96 8.73 -14.20
N LEU A 80 1.24 7.98 -13.36
CA LEU A 80 1.77 6.77 -12.71
C LEU A 80 2.05 5.66 -13.73
N ALA A 81 1.20 5.50 -14.75
CA ALA A 81 1.43 4.55 -15.83
C ALA A 81 2.69 4.89 -16.62
N ALA A 82 2.94 6.17 -16.91
CA ALA A 82 4.16 6.62 -17.58
C ALA A 82 5.41 6.32 -16.74
N ALA A 83 5.38 6.61 -15.43
CA ALA A 83 6.49 6.29 -14.55
C ALA A 83 6.74 4.77 -14.47
N CYS A 84 5.67 3.97 -14.35
CA CYS A 84 5.74 2.50 -14.37
C CYS A 84 6.36 1.98 -15.67
N GLY A 85 5.86 2.47 -16.82
CA GLY A 85 6.31 2.05 -18.14
C GLY A 85 7.76 2.40 -18.45
N LEU A 86 8.35 3.36 -17.75
CA LEU A 86 9.77 3.73 -17.87
C LEU A 86 10.63 3.12 -16.75
N GLY A 87 10.02 2.30 -15.90
CA GLY A 87 10.71 1.68 -14.78
C GLY A 87 11.23 2.69 -13.75
N ILE A 88 10.52 3.80 -13.52
CA ILE A 88 10.90 4.80 -12.53
C ILE A 88 10.33 4.40 -11.17
N ASP A 89 11.20 4.22 -10.19
CA ASP A 89 10.85 3.86 -8.81
C ASP A 89 10.66 5.09 -7.93
N ASN A 90 11.50 6.12 -8.14
CA ASN A 90 11.58 7.27 -7.24
C ASN A 90 11.37 8.58 -8.02
N LEU A 91 10.31 9.30 -7.71
CA LEU A 91 9.93 10.52 -8.41
C LEU A 91 9.16 11.46 -7.48
N VAL A 92 9.49 12.73 -7.49
CA VAL A 92 8.68 13.78 -6.89
C VAL A 92 7.94 14.51 -8.01
N VAL A 93 6.62 14.64 -7.85
CA VAL A 93 5.73 15.32 -8.80
C VAL A 93 5.08 16.52 -8.11
N GLU A 94 5.60 17.72 -8.38
CA GLU A 94 5.03 18.95 -7.83
C GLU A 94 3.89 19.46 -8.71
N LEU A 95 2.81 19.92 -8.07
CA LEU A 95 1.66 20.54 -8.74
C LEU A 95 1.24 21.82 -8.02
N ASP A 96 0.91 22.85 -8.79
CA ASP A 96 0.32 24.10 -8.30
C ASP A 96 -1.22 24.09 -8.30
N ASN A 97 -1.84 22.94 -8.54
CA ASN A 97 -3.29 22.74 -8.48
C ASN A 97 -3.66 21.28 -8.09
N ALA A 98 -4.98 21.03 -7.90
CA ALA A 98 -5.49 19.77 -7.36
C ALA A 98 -5.59 18.63 -8.38
N GLU A 99 -5.37 18.86 -9.65
CA GLU A 99 -5.52 17.85 -10.70
C GLU A 99 -4.29 17.82 -11.61
N VAL A 100 -3.85 16.61 -11.98
CA VAL A 100 -2.82 16.39 -12.98
C VAL A 100 -3.31 16.95 -14.33
N PRO A 101 -2.48 17.62 -15.15
CA PRO A 101 -2.91 18.14 -16.45
C PRO A 101 -3.35 17.00 -17.36
N ALA A 102 -4.52 17.13 -18.00
CA ALA A 102 -5.08 16.11 -18.89
C ALA A 102 -4.22 15.89 -20.14
N MET A 103 -3.50 16.90 -20.56
CA MET A 103 -2.74 16.92 -21.82
C MET A 103 -3.65 16.57 -23.00
N ASP A 104 -3.36 15.50 -23.73
CA ASP A 104 -4.15 14.98 -24.85
C ASP A 104 -5.03 13.77 -24.44
N GLY A 105 -5.21 13.56 -23.14
CA GLY A 105 -5.98 12.43 -22.61
C GLY A 105 -5.25 11.08 -22.57
N SER A 106 -3.96 11.04 -22.95
CA SER A 106 -3.11 9.84 -22.96
C SER A 106 -1.96 9.93 -21.95
N ALA A 107 -1.16 8.86 -21.81
CA ALA A 107 0.08 8.91 -21.04
C ALA A 107 1.29 9.40 -21.85
N GLN A 108 1.17 9.54 -23.17
CA GLN A 108 2.31 9.86 -24.05
C GLN A 108 3.05 11.14 -23.66
N PRO A 109 2.39 12.27 -23.35
CA PRO A 109 3.10 13.50 -22.96
C PRO A 109 3.94 13.34 -21.69
N PHE A 110 3.48 12.52 -20.73
CA PHE A 110 4.24 12.21 -19.51
C PHE A 110 5.45 11.33 -19.82
N VAL A 111 5.28 10.32 -20.69
CA VAL A 111 6.38 9.46 -21.17
C VAL A 111 7.45 10.30 -21.86
N ASP A 112 7.06 11.21 -22.75
CA ASP A 112 7.98 12.06 -23.50
C ASP A 112 8.77 13.00 -22.57
N ALA A 113 8.08 13.64 -21.62
CA ALA A 113 8.70 14.50 -20.63
C ALA A 113 9.71 13.76 -19.74
N LEU A 114 9.34 12.57 -19.25
CA LEU A 114 10.21 11.76 -18.41
C LEU A 114 11.41 11.19 -19.19
N LYS A 115 11.23 10.81 -20.46
CA LYS A 115 12.34 10.41 -21.35
C LYS A 115 13.29 11.57 -21.63
N GLN A 116 12.75 12.76 -21.86
CA GLN A 116 13.56 13.96 -22.07
C GLN A 116 14.35 14.34 -20.81
N ALA A 117 13.78 14.12 -19.62
CA ALA A 117 14.46 14.31 -18.33
C ALA A 117 15.63 13.33 -18.12
N GLY A 118 15.65 12.23 -18.88
CA GLY A 118 16.64 11.15 -18.77
C GLY A 118 16.37 10.24 -17.58
N VAL A 119 16.27 8.94 -17.81
CA VAL A 119 16.09 7.93 -16.73
C VAL A 119 17.45 7.37 -16.33
N VAL A 120 17.75 7.36 -15.02
CA VAL A 120 19.06 6.94 -14.48
C VAL A 120 18.86 5.91 -13.36
N GLU A 121 19.79 4.95 -13.28
CA GLU A 121 19.83 3.96 -12.21
C GLU A 121 20.40 4.55 -10.92
N GLN A 122 19.93 4.00 -9.79
CA GLN A 122 20.36 4.33 -8.44
C GLN A 122 21.02 3.11 -7.78
N GLU A 123 21.74 3.32 -6.67
CA GLU A 123 22.47 2.21 -6.04
C GLU A 123 21.54 1.17 -5.35
N ALA A 124 20.32 1.55 -4.98
CA ALA A 124 19.38 0.64 -4.31
C ALA A 124 18.78 -0.41 -5.26
N GLU A 125 18.54 -1.60 -4.76
CA GLU A 125 17.84 -2.66 -5.48
C GLU A 125 16.35 -2.34 -5.62
N ARG A 126 15.77 -2.70 -6.78
CA ARG A 126 14.33 -2.57 -7.04
C ARG A 126 13.55 -3.62 -6.27
N GLU A 127 12.47 -3.19 -5.66
CA GLU A 127 11.52 -4.07 -5.01
C GLU A 127 10.37 -4.45 -5.96
N TYR A 128 10.08 -5.76 -6.04
CA TYR A 128 8.97 -6.29 -6.80
C TYR A 128 7.88 -6.85 -5.89
N LEU A 129 6.62 -6.54 -6.20
CA LEU A 129 5.48 -7.20 -5.61
C LEU A 129 5.04 -8.35 -6.55
N ARG A 130 5.45 -9.58 -6.20
CA ARG A 130 5.10 -10.77 -6.98
C ARG A 130 3.76 -11.32 -6.53
N ILE A 131 2.90 -11.62 -7.48
CA ILE A 131 1.66 -12.36 -7.22
C ILE A 131 2.05 -13.80 -6.89
N THR A 132 1.78 -14.26 -5.67
CA THR A 132 2.20 -15.57 -5.16
C THR A 132 1.08 -16.58 -5.06
N GLU A 133 -0.18 -16.13 -5.05
CA GLU A 133 -1.38 -16.97 -5.01
C GLU A 133 -2.47 -16.38 -5.90
N PRO A 134 -3.43 -17.18 -6.38
CA PRO A 134 -4.55 -16.65 -7.15
C PRO A 134 -5.43 -15.70 -6.34
N ILE A 135 -5.76 -14.56 -6.94
CA ILE A 135 -6.61 -13.52 -6.34
C ILE A 135 -7.74 -13.23 -7.31
N ARG A 136 -8.97 -13.15 -6.80
CA ARG A 136 -10.12 -12.68 -7.56
C ARG A 136 -10.81 -11.55 -6.81
N VAL A 137 -11.09 -10.46 -7.53
CA VAL A 137 -11.95 -9.36 -7.08
C VAL A 137 -13.02 -9.13 -8.14
N SER A 138 -14.27 -8.90 -7.73
CA SER A 138 -15.39 -8.76 -8.67
C SER A 138 -16.47 -7.84 -8.11
N GLU A 139 -17.16 -7.12 -9.01
CA GLU A 139 -18.31 -6.29 -8.72
C GLU A 139 -19.29 -6.35 -9.89
N GLY A 140 -20.46 -6.96 -9.68
CA GLY A 140 -21.43 -7.21 -10.76
C GLY A 140 -20.82 -8.08 -11.87
N ALA A 141 -20.82 -7.58 -13.11
CA ALA A 141 -20.24 -8.25 -14.27
C ALA A 141 -18.75 -7.94 -14.49
N ALA A 142 -18.18 -7.06 -13.68
CA ALA A 142 -16.76 -6.71 -13.74
C ALA A 142 -15.92 -7.62 -12.83
N GLU A 143 -14.76 -8.05 -13.33
CA GLU A 143 -13.84 -8.86 -12.52
C GLU A 143 -12.37 -8.63 -12.87
N LEU A 144 -11.51 -8.86 -11.89
CA LEU A 144 -10.07 -9.00 -12.04
C LEU A 144 -9.65 -10.33 -11.41
N VAL A 145 -8.89 -11.11 -12.16
CA VAL A 145 -8.24 -12.32 -11.66
C VAL A 145 -6.75 -12.15 -11.85
N ALA A 146 -5.99 -12.35 -10.78
CA ALA A 146 -4.55 -12.27 -10.78
C ALA A 146 -3.96 -13.59 -10.30
N TRP A 147 -2.85 -14.04 -10.92
CA TRP A 147 -2.17 -15.29 -10.54
C TRP A 147 -0.66 -15.19 -10.78
N PRO A 148 0.14 -16.11 -10.19
CA PRO A 148 1.58 -16.12 -10.38
C PRO A 148 1.98 -16.14 -11.85
N GLY A 149 3.03 -15.40 -12.19
CA GLY A 149 3.66 -15.36 -13.52
C GLY A 149 5.11 -15.82 -13.46
N GLU A 150 5.77 -15.81 -14.61
CA GLU A 150 7.19 -16.14 -14.73
C GLU A 150 8.04 -14.87 -14.82
N GLY A 151 9.17 -14.85 -14.09
CA GLY A 151 10.11 -13.72 -14.12
C GLY A 151 9.56 -12.46 -13.44
N ASP A 152 10.13 -11.33 -13.82
CA ASP A 152 9.86 -10.00 -13.22
C ASP A 152 8.94 -9.15 -14.10
N ARG A 153 8.07 -9.77 -14.89
CA ARG A 153 7.16 -9.13 -15.82
C ARG A 153 5.71 -9.15 -15.36
N LEU A 154 4.94 -8.22 -15.87
CA LEU A 154 3.49 -8.13 -15.69
C LEU A 154 2.80 -8.42 -17.04
N GLU A 155 2.02 -9.50 -17.10
CA GLU A 155 1.16 -9.81 -18.25
C GLU A 155 -0.28 -9.42 -17.93
N ILE A 156 -0.90 -8.63 -18.80
CA ILE A 156 -2.29 -8.20 -18.67
C ILE A 156 -3.06 -8.66 -19.90
N ILE A 157 -4.19 -9.34 -19.70
CA ILE A 157 -5.22 -9.57 -20.71
C ILE A 157 -6.44 -8.78 -20.26
N TYR A 158 -6.84 -7.80 -21.07
CA TYR A 158 -8.01 -6.98 -20.78
C TYR A 158 -9.12 -7.23 -21.79
N GLU A 159 -10.30 -7.56 -21.27
CA GLU A 159 -11.54 -7.71 -22.02
C GLU A 159 -12.44 -6.52 -21.73
N LEU A 160 -12.55 -5.63 -22.69
CA LEU A 160 -13.47 -4.49 -22.69
C LEU A 160 -14.73 -4.88 -23.44
N ASP A 161 -15.86 -4.91 -22.74
CA ASP A 161 -17.12 -5.37 -23.32
C ASP A 161 -18.26 -4.38 -22.98
N TYR A 162 -18.66 -3.60 -23.96
CA TYR A 162 -19.78 -2.67 -23.90
C TYR A 162 -21.08 -3.28 -24.45
N GLY A 163 -21.03 -4.54 -24.90
CA GLY A 163 -22.13 -5.23 -25.56
C GLY A 163 -22.13 -5.04 -27.08
N PRO A 164 -22.89 -5.87 -27.82
CA PRO A 164 -22.87 -5.90 -29.29
C PRO A 164 -23.41 -4.64 -29.96
N ASP A 165 -24.31 -3.93 -29.28
CA ASP A 165 -24.98 -2.72 -29.83
C ASP A 165 -24.23 -1.42 -29.51
N ALA A 166 -23.19 -1.47 -28.69
CA ALA A 166 -22.43 -0.30 -28.33
C ALA A 166 -21.35 0.03 -29.38
N PRO A 167 -21.05 1.32 -29.62
CA PRO A 167 -20.07 1.74 -30.62
C PRO A 167 -18.66 1.18 -30.41
N ILE A 168 -18.27 0.96 -29.16
CA ILE A 168 -16.96 0.36 -28.80
C ILE A 168 -17.01 -1.17 -28.99
N GLY A 169 -18.16 -1.79 -28.75
CA GLY A 169 -18.37 -3.23 -28.87
C GLY A 169 -17.54 -4.02 -27.86
N HIS A 170 -16.98 -5.12 -28.35
CA HIS A 170 -16.15 -6.05 -27.59
C HIS A 170 -14.72 -6.01 -28.11
N GLN A 171 -13.76 -5.69 -27.23
CA GLN A 171 -12.33 -5.60 -27.54
C GLN A 171 -11.54 -6.43 -26.53
N ILE A 172 -10.56 -7.18 -26.99
CA ILE A 172 -9.60 -7.89 -26.16
C ILE A 172 -8.19 -7.48 -26.58
N HIS A 173 -7.35 -7.20 -25.59
CA HIS A 173 -5.94 -6.94 -25.85
C HIS A 173 -5.06 -7.58 -24.78
N ARG A 174 -3.91 -8.13 -25.22
CA ARG A 174 -2.85 -8.64 -24.32
C ARG A 174 -1.68 -7.69 -24.37
N PHE A 175 -1.18 -7.32 -23.21
CA PHE A 175 -0.01 -6.47 -23.05
C PHE A 175 0.95 -7.11 -22.05
N THR A 176 2.25 -7.06 -22.32
CA THR A 176 3.29 -7.50 -21.40
C THR A 176 4.20 -6.31 -21.09
N LEU A 177 4.34 -5.99 -19.83
CA LEU A 177 5.28 -5.01 -19.32
C LEU A 177 6.49 -5.75 -18.73
N GLU A 178 7.63 -5.62 -19.41
CA GLU A 178 8.91 -6.13 -18.94
C GLU A 178 9.54 -5.12 -17.96
N PRO A 179 10.46 -5.55 -17.06
CA PRO A 179 11.10 -4.66 -16.08
C PRO A 179 11.84 -3.46 -16.69
N ASP A 180 12.42 -3.67 -17.86
CA ASP A 180 13.11 -2.68 -18.66
C ASP A 180 12.34 -2.34 -19.94
N GLY A 181 11.08 -2.78 -20.00
CA GLY A 181 10.20 -2.64 -21.13
C GLY A 181 9.69 -1.21 -21.30
N THR A 182 8.96 -1.02 -22.38
CA THR A 182 8.36 0.27 -22.70
C THR A 182 6.84 0.16 -22.71
N ILE A 183 6.20 1.26 -22.35
CA ILE A 183 4.75 1.41 -22.43
C ILE A 183 4.31 2.02 -23.79
N GLU A 184 5.23 2.25 -24.71
CA GLU A 184 5.03 2.99 -25.97
C GLU A 184 3.89 2.44 -26.83
N ALA A 185 3.69 1.12 -26.82
CA ALA A 185 2.62 0.48 -27.59
C ALA A 185 1.21 0.88 -27.12
N ILE A 186 1.07 1.37 -25.88
CA ILE A 186 -0.22 1.75 -25.31
C ILE A 186 -0.24 3.19 -24.75
N ALA A 187 0.91 3.83 -24.56
CA ALA A 187 1.00 5.20 -24.05
C ALA A 187 0.17 6.22 -24.84
N PRO A 188 0.03 6.13 -26.20
CA PRO A 188 -0.79 7.05 -26.98
C PRO A 188 -2.30 6.84 -26.82
N ALA A 189 -2.74 5.73 -26.16
CA ALA A 189 -4.15 5.43 -25.99
C ALA A 189 -4.82 6.46 -25.07
N ARG A 190 -5.85 7.13 -25.59
CA ARG A 190 -6.51 8.24 -24.90
C ARG A 190 -7.69 7.78 -24.05
N THR A 191 -7.95 8.56 -22.99
CA THR A 191 -9.22 8.46 -22.26
C THR A 191 -10.40 8.67 -23.22
N PHE A 192 -11.47 7.92 -23.00
CA PHE A 192 -12.62 7.88 -23.91
C PHE A 192 -13.93 7.92 -23.15
N VAL A 193 -14.96 8.35 -23.87
CA VAL A 193 -16.33 8.40 -23.38
C VAL A 193 -17.31 8.14 -24.53
N LEU A 194 -18.43 7.48 -24.26
CA LEU A 194 -19.52 7.38 -25.24
C LEU A 194 -20.20 8.73 -25.44
N GLU A 195 -20.67 9.01 -26.65
CA GLU A 195 -21.34 10.27 -27.00
C GLU A 195 -22.49 10.59 -26.04
N GLU A 196 -23.30 9.59 -25.71
CA GLU A 196 -24.44 9.77 -24.80
C GLU A 196 -23.98 10.13 -23.38
N GLU A 197 -22.92 9.49 -22.89
CA GLU A 197 -22.33 9.82 -21.60
C GLU A 197 -21.73 11.24 -21.61
N ALA A 198 -21.05 11.63 -22.71
CA ALA A 198 -20.48 12.97 -22.87
C ALA A 198 -21.60 14.05 -22.80
N ARG A 199 -22.76 13.78 -23.45
CA ARG A 199 -23.93 14.67 -23.37
C ARG A 199 -24.46 14.79 -21.94
N GLN A 200 -24.58 13.68 -21.23
CA GLN A 200 -25.07 13.68 -19.83
C GLN A 200 -24.11 14.42 -18.91
N LEU A 201 -22.78 14.21 -19.05
CA LEU A 201 -21.76 14.91 -18.27
C LEU A 201 -21.81 16.42 -18.51
N ARG A 202 -21.90 16.85 -19.79
CA ARG A 202 -22.04 18.27 -20.14
C ARG A 202 -23.33 18.89 -19.60
N ALA A 203 -24.44 18.17 -19.65
CA ALA A 203 -25.72 18.62 -19.08
C ALA A 203 -25.61 18.77 -17.54
N ALA A 204 -24.79 17.99 -16.88
CA ALA A 204 -24.48 18.12 -15.46
C ALA A 204 -23.42 19.20 -15.15
N GLY A 205 -22.97 19.97 -16.15
CA GLY A 205 -21.95 21.02 -16.00
C GLY A 205 -20.50 20.51 -15.92
N LEU A 206 -20.27 19.22 -16.21
CA LEU A 206 -18.95 18.61 -16.18
C LEU A 206 -18.32 18.59 -17.57
N GLY A 207 -17.00 18.84 -17.66
CA GLY A 207 -16.23 18.76 -18.90
C GLY A 207 -16.67 19.78 -19.97
N THR A 208 -17.30 20.89 -19.60
CA THR A 208 -17.78 21.92 -20.54
C THR A 208 -16.66 22.64 -21.29
N HIS A 209 -15.45 22.62 -20.73
CA HIS A 209 -14.22 23.19 -21.30
C HIS A 209 -13.49 22.22 -22.25
N LEU A 210 -13.88 20.93 -22.26
CA LEU A 210 -13.23 19.89 -23.06
C LEU A 210 -13.66 19.97 -24.51
N THR A 211 -12.72 19.72 -25.40
CA THR A 211 -12.92 19.54 -26.84
C THR A 211 -12.79 18.07 -27.24
N TYR A 212 -13.04 17.75 -28.50
CA TYR A 212 -12.82 16.42 -29.02
C TYR A 212 -11.32 16.07 -29.15
N GLU A 213 -10.40 17.03 -28.94
CA GLU A 213 -8.96 16.81 -28.90
C GLU A 213 -8.50 16.30 -27.52
N ASP A 214 -9.19 16.72 -26.44
CA ASP A 214 -8.83 16.41 -25.06
C ASP A 214 -9.33 15.01 -24.63
N VAL A 215 -10.43 14.53 -25.24
CA VAL A 215 -11.10 13.26 -24.89
C VAL A 215 -11.61 12.59 -26.16
N LEU A 216 -11.39 11.30 -26.29
CA LEU A 216 -11.94 10.51 -27.39
C LEU A 216 -13.42 10.24 -27.17
N VAL A 217 -14.28 10.98 -27.86
CA VAL A 217 -15.74 10.76 -27.83
C VAL A 217 -16.13 9.78 -28.92
N VAL A 218 -16.73 8.63 -28.54
CA VAL A 218 -17.08 7.55 -29.45
C VAL A 218 -18.60 7.56 -29.69
N GLY A 219 -19.00 7.90 -30.94
CA GLY A 219 -20.36 7.85 -31.43
C GLY A 219 -20.64 6.55 -32.20
N ARG A 220 -21.83 6.40 -32.80
CA ARG A 220 -22.28 5.19 -33.46
C ARG A 220 -21.39 4.75 -34.64
N GLU A 221 -20.80 5.70 -35.37
CA GLU A 221 -19.97 5.43 -36.54
C GLU A 221 -18.46 5.50 -36.21
N GLY A 222 -18.09 5.62 -34.94
CA GLY A 222 -16.72 5.74 -34.49
C GLY A 222 -16.44 7.08 -33.78
N PRO A 223 -15.16 7.49 -33.67
CA PRO A 223 -14.75 8.73 -33.03
C PRO A 223 -15.40 9.97 -33.69
N ILE A 224 -15.93 10.88 -32.86
CA ILE A 224 -16.55 12.12 -33.32
C ILE A 224 -15.48 13.22 -33.44
N GLN A 225 -15.38 13.85 -34.60
CA GLN A 225 -14.40 14.90 -34.93
C GLN A 225 -12.95 14.50 -34.58
N ASN A 226 -12.65 13.21 -34.65
CA ASN A 226 -11.36 12.61 -34.32
C ASN A 226 -11.20 11.28 -35.06
N GLN A 227 -10.05 10.62 -34.84
CA GLN A 227 -9.79 9.25 -35.34
C GLN A 227 -9.03 8.46 -34.28
N TYR A 228 -9.13 7.13 -34.33
CA TYR A 228 -8.32 6.27 -33.46
C TYR A 228 -6.84 6.41 -33.79
N ARG A 229 -6.01 6.57 -32.75
CA ARG A 229 -4.54 6.58 -32.86
C ARG A 229 -3.97 5.17 -32.94
N LEU A 230 -4.67 4.23 -32.32
CA LEU A 230 -4.27 2.84 -32.20
C LEU A 230 -5.46 1.93 -32.55
N GLU A 231 -5.15 0.78 -33.14
CA GLU A 231 -6.13 -0.29 -33.19
C GLU A 231 -6.54 -0.70 -31.77
N ASN A 232 -7.85 -0.86 -31.51
CA ASN A 232 -8.39 -1.17 -30.19
C ASN A 232 -7.94 -0.17 -29.09
N GLU A 233 -7.92 1.12 -29.40
CA GLU A 233 -7.43 2.18 -28.52
C GLU A 233 -8.10 2.16 -27.14
N CYS A 234 -9.43 1.93 -27.09
CA CYS A 234 -10.18 1.95 -25.84
C CYS A 234 -9.71 0.87 -24.84
N VAL A 235 -9.49 -0.36 -25.28
CA VAL A 235 -9.00 -1.42 -24.39
C VAL A 235 -7.55 -1.20 -23.98
N LYS A 236 -6.72 -0.64 -24.86
CA LYS A 236 -5.34 -0.25 -24.54
C LYS A 236 -5.29 0.84 -23.47
N HIS A 237 -6.18 1.81 -23.55
CA HIS A 237 -6.33 2.82 -22.50
C HIS A 237 -6.72 2.19 -21.14
N LYS A 238 -7.62 1.19 -21.15
CA LYS A 238 -7.99 0.50 -19.91
C LYS A 238 -6.83 -0.31 -19.30
N ILE A 239 -5.93 -0.84 -20.13
CA ILE A 239 -4.68 -1.46 -19.65
C ILE A 239 -3.75 -0.40 -19.03
N LEU A 240 -3.64 0.75 -19.66
CA LEU A 240 -2.86 1.88 -19.17
C LEU A 240 -3.36 2.35 -17.80
N ASP A 241 -4.67 2.55 -17.63
CA ASP A 241 -5.31 2.86 -16.35
C ASP A 241 -4.95 1.82 -15.27
N LEU A 242 -5.05 0.53 -15.60
CA LEU A 242 -4.73 -0.55 -14.66
C LEU A 242 -3.26 -0.52 -14.24
N ILE A 243 -2.33 -0.29 -15.17
CA ILE A 243 -0.90 -0.17 -14.86
C ILE A 243 -0.65 1.00 -13.90
N GLY A 244 -1.26 2.16 -14.14
CA GLY A 244 -1.15 3.32 -13.26
C GLY A 244 -1.70 3.05 -11.86
N ASP A 245 -2.87 2.40 -11.77
CA ASP A 245 -3.47 2.04 -10.50
C ASP A 245 -2.64 1.01 -9.71
N LEU A 246 -1.97 0.07 -10.40
CA LEU A 246 -1.09 -0.92 -9.76
C LEU A 246 0.15 -0.27 -9.11
N MET A 247 0.60 0.89 -9.59
CA MET A 247 1.72 1.62 -8.95
C MET A 247 1.41 2.07 -7.53
N LEU A 248 0.13 2.16 -7.15
CA LEU A 248 -0.28 2.44 -5.77
C LEU A 248 0.07 1.32 -4.78
N ALA A 249 0.58 0.19 -5.25
CA ALA A 249 1.17 -0.86 -4.42
C ALA A 249 2.54 -0.46 -3.83
N GLY A 250 3.14 0.65 -4.30
CA GLY A 250 4.46 1.12 -3.89
C GLY A 250 5.61 0.25 -4.41
N ALA A 251 5.36 -0.64 -5.36
CA ALA A 251 6.34 -1.50 -6.01
C ALA A 251 5.82 -1.98 -7.37
N PHE A 252 6.71 -2.41 -8.26
CA PHE A 252 6.32 -3.03 -9.53
C PHE A 252 5.64 -4.37 -9.30
N VAL A 253 4.44 -4.54 -9.83
CA VAL A 253 3.67 -5.78 -9.74
C VAL A 253 4.14 -6.75 -10.82
N CYS A 254 4.45 -8.00 -10.43
CA CYS A 254 4.82 -9.07 -11.33
C CYS A 254 3.85 -10.24 -11.23
N GLY A 255 3.46 -10.76 -12.37
CA GLY A 255 2.49 -11.86 -12.48
C GLY A 255 1.60 -11.72 -13.69
N LYS A 256 0.45 -12.37 -13.65
CA LYS A 256 -0.54 -12.33 -14.73
C LYS A 256 -1.87 -11.81 -14.20
N ILE A 257 -2.52 -10.93 -14.96
CA ILE A 257 -3.82 -10.35 -14.63
C ILE A 257 -4.75 -10.50 -15.83
N TYR A 258 -5.92 -11.05 -15.59
CA TYR A 258 -7.07 -10.96 -16.49
C TYR A 258 -8.05 -9.95 -15.92
N ALA A 259 -8.45 -8.99 -16.73
CA ALA A 259 -9.38 -7.94 -16.38
C ALA A 259 -10.57 -7.95 -17.33
N ARG A 260 -11.77 -7.99 -16.81
CA ARG A 260 -13.00 -7.88 -17.60
C ARG A 260 -13.84 -6.73 -17.06
N ARG A 261 -14.16 -5.75 -17.94
CA ARG A 261 -14.97 -4.57 -17.60
C ARG A 261 -14.54 -3.82 -16.34
N SER A 262 -13.29 -3.96 -15.92
CA SER A 262 -12.81 -3.34 -14.70
C SER A 262 -12.68 -1.81 -14.82
N GLY A 263 -12.62 -1.15 -13.69
CA GLY A 263 -12.35 0.28 -13.57
C GLY A 263 -11.55 0.54 -12.32
N HIS A 264 -11.20 1.81 -12.06
CA HIS A 264 -10.33 2.21 -10.96
C HIS A 264 -10.74 1.61 -9.60
N HIS A 265 -12.04 1.58 -9.30
CA HIS A 265 -12.51 1.01 -8.04
C HIS A 265 -12.08 -0.44 -7.85
N LEU A 266 -12.27 -1.27 -8.86
CA LEU A 266 -11.91 -2.69 -8.81
C LEU A 266 -10.39 -2.88 -8.87
N ASN A 267 -9.68 -2.06 -9.65
CA ASN A 267 -8.23 -2.02 -9.68
C ASN A 267 -7.65 -1.73 -8.28
N HIS A 268 -8.19 -0.74 -7.59
CA HIS A 268 -7.80 -0.41 -6.21
C HIS A 268 -8.07 -1.53 -5.20
N GLN A 269 -9.17 -2.29 -5.38
CA GLN A 269 -9.43 -3.47 -4.54
C GLN A 269 -8.36 -4.55 -4.76
N LEU A 270 -7.96 -4.80 -6.01
CA LEU A 270 -6.87 -5.72 -6.32
C LEU A 270 -5.56 -5.27 -5.66
N VAL A 271 -5.21 -3.98 -5.78
CA VAL A 271 -3.99 -3.42 -5.15
C VAL A 271 -3.99 -3.64 -3.63
N ARG A 272 -5.10 -3.37 -2.94
CA ARG A 272 -5.22 -3.62 -1.50
C ARG A 272 -4.98 -5.08 -1.17
N ARG A 273 -5.59 -5.98 -1.95
CA ARG A 273 -5.44 -7.42 -1.72
C ARG A 273 -4.02 -7.92 -1.95
N LEU A 274 -3.34 -7.40 -2.97
CA LEU A 274 -1.93 -7.68 -3.24
C LEU A 274 -1.03 -7.27 -2.07
N ILE A 275 -1.25 -6.06 -1.52
CA ILE A 275 -0.50 -5.54 -0.37
C ILE A 275 -0.77 -6.40 0.88
N GLU A 276 -2.02 -6.74 1.16
CA GLU A 276 -2.39 -7.62 2.30
C GLU A 276 -1.64 -8.96 2.24
N ILE A 277 -1.60 -9.60 1.06
CA ILE A 277 -0.90 -10.88 0.86
C ILE A 277 0.61 -10.72 1.04
N ARG A 278 1.21 -9.67 0.44
CA ARG A 278 2.63 -9.36 0.62
C ARG A 278 2.99 -9.16 2.09
N ASP A 279 2.22 -8.36 2.79
CA ASP A 279 2.50 -7.99 4.18
C ASP A 279 2.29 -9.19 5.11
N ARG A 280 1.29 -10.03 4.84
CA ARG A 280 1.10 -11.33 5.52
C ARG A 280 2.32 -12.23 5.30
N ALA A 281 2.77 -12.41 4.06
CA ALA A 281 3.91 -13.26 3.75
C ALA A 281 5.24 -12.71 4.33
N ARG A 282 5.41 -11.39 4.40
CA ARG A 282 6.54 -10.75 5.08
C ARG A 282 6.50 -11.00 6.58
N PHE A 283 5.32 -10.87 7.16
CA PHE A 283 5.10 -11.13 8.57
C PHE A 283 5.39 -12.59 8.93
N GLU A 284 4.82 -13.55 8.19
CA GLU A 284 5.08 -14.99 8.39
C GLU A 284 6.57 -15.34 8.30
N ARG A 285 7.30 -14.78 7.33
CA ARG A 285 8.76 -14.95 7.23
C ARG A 285 9.51 -14.40 8.45
N ARG A 286 9.08 -13.26 9.01
CA ARG A 286 9.67 -12.71 10.24
C ARG A 286 9.43 -13.62 11.45
N LEU A 287 8.25 -14.28 11.51
CA LEU A 287 7.94 -15.19 12.61
C LEU A 287 8.89 -16.41 12.68
N VAL A 288 9.41 -16.87 11.55
CA VAL A 288 10.31 -18.03 11.48
C VAL A 288 11.79 -17.66 11.26
N GLY A 289 12.07 -16.42 10.90
CA GLY A 289 13.41 -15.90 10.60
C GLY A 289 14.26 -15.63 11.84
N VAL A 290 15.41 -15.01 11.62
CA VAL A 290 16.30 -14.54 12.70
C VAL A 290 15.58 -13.44 13.48
N PRO A 291 15.44 -13.57 14.81
CA PRO A 291 14.76 -12.56 15.62
C PRO A 291 15.61 -11.29 15.72
N GLU A 292 14.97 -10.14 15.87
CA GLU A 292 15.67 -8.89 16.20
C GLU A 292 16.25 -8.92 17.61
N LEU A 293 15.52 -9.55 18.57
CA LEU A 293 16.01 -9.81 19.91
C LEU A 293 15.84 -11.29 20.25
N ASP A 294 16.95 -12.00 20.44
CA ASP A 294 16.96 -13.36 20.98
C ASP A 294 16.68 -13.36 22.50
N ILE A 295 16.54 -14.55 23.08
CA ILE A 295 16.24 -14.68 24.53
C ILE A 295 17.30 -14.02 25.40
N ARG A 296 18.57 -14.03 25.01
CA ARG A 296 19.65 -13.39 25.77
C ARG A 296 19.49 -11.85 25.77
N SER A 297 19.09 -11.30 24.63
CA SER A 297 18.80 -9.87 24.52
C SER A 297 17.55 -9.47 25.29
N VAL A 298 16.50 -10.29 25.24
CA VAL A 298 15.30 -10.11 26.07
C VAL A 298 15.65 -10.10 27.55
N GLN A 299 16.48 -11.04 28.01
CA GLN A 299 16.92 -11.12 29.42
C GLN A 299 17.81 -9.95 29.87
N ARG A 300 18.47 -9.26 28.95
CA ARG A 300 19.23 -8.03 29.28
C ARG A 300 18.30 -6.83 29.49
N ILE A 301 17.15 -6.83 28.82
CA ILE A 301 16.16 -5.74 28.90
C ILE A 301 15.19 -5.96 30.05
N LEU A 302 14.66 -7.19 30.19
CA LEU A 302 13.68 -7.53 31.22
C LEU A 302 14.35 -8.16 32.44
N PRO A 303 13.95 -7.75 33.67
CA PRO A 303 14.45 -8.37 34.90
C PRO A 303 13.84 -9.76 35.14
N HIS A 304 12.73 -10.09 34.46
CA HIS A 304 12.00 -11.34 34.62
C HIS A 304 12.87 -12.56 34.32
N ARG A 305 12.67 -13.64 35.09
CA ARG A 305 13.32 -14.95 34.91
C ARG A 305 12.27 -16.04 35.07
N TYR A 306 12.67 -17.31 34.90
CA TYR A 306 11.80 -18.44 35.14
C TYR A 306 11.17 -18.37 36.55
N PRO A 307 9.86 -18.62 36.70
CA PRO A 307 8.88 -18.98 35.65
C PRO A 307 8.14 -17.76 35.03
N MET A 308 8.52 -16.55 35.35
CA MET A 308 7.78 -15.32 34.98
C MET A 308 8.26 -14.66 33.67
N LEU A 309 9.30 -15.14 33.03
CA LEU A 309 9.70 -14.63 31.72
C LEU A 309 8.83 -15.27 30.62
N LEU A 310 7.96 -14.46 30.01
CA LEU A 310 6.93 -14.93 29.08
C LEU A 310 7.12 -14.39 27.63
N VAL A 311 8.29 -13.85 27.29
CA VAL A 311 8.65 -13.46 25.92
C VAL A 311 9.88 -14.28 25.52
N ASP A 312 9.72 -15.17 24.54
CA ASP A 312 10.82 -16.06 24.11
C ASP A 312 11.75 -15.38 23.11
N ARG A 313 11.22 -14.49 22.26
CA ARG A 313 11.98 -13.68 21.30
C ARG A 313 11.15 -12.51 20.80
N VAL A 314 11.82 -11.50 20.24
CA VAL A 314 11.17 -10.38 19.55
C VAL A 314 11.56 -10.42 18.07
N VAL A 315 10.56 -10.40 17.20
CA VAL A 315 10.73 -10.58 15.75
C VAL A 315 10.64 -9.27 14.97
N LEU A 316 10.17 -8.20 15.63
CA LEU A 316 10.07 -6.87 15.05
C LEU A 316 10.13 -5.80 16.15
N VAL A 317 10.93 -4.77 15.93
CA VAL A 317 10.92 -3.53 16.70
C VAL A 317 10.94 -2.35 15.73
N GLU A 318 9.83 -1.62 15.63
CA GLU A 318 9.71 -0.42 14.79
C GLU A 318 9.94 0.84 15.64
N GLY A 319 11.19 1.08 15.97
CA GLY A 319 11.59 2.16 16.85
C GLY A 319 10.88 2.06 18.19
N ASP A 320 10.21 3.14 18.58
CA ASP A 320 9.42 3.22 19.82
C ASP A 320 7.91 3.06 19.59
N ARG A 321 7.50 2.73 18.38
CA ARG A 321 6.09 2.72 17.99
C ARG A 321 5.44 1.35 18.13
N ARG A 322 6.14 0.27 17.75
CA ARG A 322 5.57 -1.06 17.68
C ARG A 322 6.61 -2.13 17.92
N ALA A 323 6.24 -3.17 18.67
CA ALA A 323 7.03 -4.41 18.79
C ALA A 323 6.14 -5.64 18.60
N ILE A 324 6.75 -6.71 18.06
CA ILE A 324 6.11 -8.03 17.92
C ILE A 324 7.03 -9.06 18.56
N GLY A 325 6.49 -9.80 19.52
CA GLY A 325 7.17 -10.85 20.25
C GLY A 325 6.46 -12.19 20.15
N ILE A 326 7.16 -13.24 20.51
CA ILE A 326 6.67 -14.62 20.51
C ILE A 326 6.73 -15.19 21.90
N LYS A 327 5.64 -15.88 22.32
CA LYS A 327 5.62 -16.82 23.44
C LYS A 327 5.18 -18.19 22.93
N ASN A 328 6.05 -19.18 23.05
CA ASN A 328 5.68 -20.56 22.77
C ASN A 328 5.04 -21.16 24.01
N VAL A 329 3.83 -21.67 23.86
CA VAL A 329 3.07 -22.25 24.97
C VAL A 329 3.28 -23.76 24.97
N THR A 330 4.14 -24.25 25.88
CA THR A 330 4.44 -25.68 26.00
C THR A 330 3.74 -26.27 27.21
N ILE A 331 3.50 -27.60 27.20
CA ILE A 331 2.90 -28.30 28.35
C ILE A 331 3.80 -28.27 29.59
N ASN A 332 5.09 -27.98 29.43
CA ASN A 332 6.08 -27.90 30.51
C ASN A 332 6.03 -26.58 31.29
N GLU A 333 5.13 -25.67 30.97
CA GLU A 333 4.93 -24.46 31.73
C GLU A 333 4.32 -24.79 33.10
N PRO A 334 4.90 -24.32 34.23
CA PRO A 334 4.48 -24.74 35.57
C PRO A 334 3.04 -24.36 35.93
N PHE A 335 2.47 -23.36 35.30
CA PHE A 335 1.09 -22.97 35.54
C PHE A 335 0.06 -24.02 35.07
N PHE A 336 0.42 -24.97 34.18
CA PHE A 336 -0.49 -26.04 33.75
C PHE A 336 -0.68 -27.11 34.83
N GLU A 337 0.23 -27.23 35.79
CA GLU A 337 0.05 -28.16 36.92
C GLU A 337 -1.12 -27.74 37.82
N GLY A 338 -1.35 -26.41 37.94
CA GLY A 338 -2.39 -25.87 38.85
C GLY A 338 -3.61 -25.28 38.13
N HIS A 339 -3.49 -24.93 36.84
CA HIS A 339 -4.60 -24.29 36.14
C HIS A 339 -5.30 -25.23 35.17
N TYR A 340 -6.39 -25.84 35.66
CA TYR A 340 -7.24 -26.83 34.96
C TYR A 340 -6.45 -28.04 34.43
N PRO A 341 -5.83 -28.88 35.29
CA PRO A 341 -4.95 -29.96 34.84
C PRO A 341 -5.58 -30.96 33.87
N ARG A 342 -6.91 -31.15 33.92
CA ARG A 342 -7.64 -32.01 32.98
C ARG A 342 -7.95 -31.36 31.63
N GLN A 343 -7.88 -30.04 31.55
CA GLN A 343 -8.12 -29.25 30.35
C GLN A 343 -7.17 -28.07 30.37
N PRO A 344 -5.86 -28.31 30.09
CA PRO A 344 -4.83 -27.30 30.26
C PRO A 344 -5.08 -26.12 29.33
N MET A 345 -5.17 -24.92 29.90
CA MET A 345 -5.25 -23.66 29.21
C MET A 345 -4.37 -22.63 29.92
N MET A 346 -3.72 -21.76 29.16
CA MET A 346 -2.90 -20.70 29.71
C MET A 346 -3.78 -19.71 30.48
N PRO A 347 -3.44 -19.35 31.73
CA PRO A 347 -4.16 -18.31 32.47
C PRO A 347 -4.22 -17.00 31.68
N GLY A 348 -5.42 -16.43 31.52
CA GLY A 348 -5.60 -15.19 30.77
C GLY A 348 -4.75 -14.05 31.34
N VAL A 349 -4.57 -13.99 32.64
CA VAL A 349 -3.72 -12.99 33.29
C VAL A 349 -2.25 -13.13 32.90
N LEU A 350 -1.75 -14.32 32.58
CA LEU A 350 -0.39 -14.53 32.09
C LEU A 350 -0.24 -14.17 30.60
N ILE A 351 -1.33 -14.21 29.80
CA ILE A 351 -1.33 -13.66 28.46
C ILE A 351 -1.16 -12.12 28.53
N ILE A 352 -1.85 -11.47 29.48
CA ILE A 352 -1.69 -10.04 29.73
C ILE A 352 -0.25 -9.73 30.17
N GLU A 353 0.30 -10.53 31.08
CA GLU A 353 1.70 -10.37 31.54
C GLU A 353 2.69 -10.48 30.36
N ALA A 354 2.53 -11.47 29.47
CA ALA A 354 3.37 -11.59 28.27
C ALA A 354 3.30 -10.33 27.39
N MET A 355 2.08 -9.78 27.18
CA MET A 355 1.89 -8.51 26.46
C MET A 355 2.52 -7.32 27.21
N ALA A 356 2.46 -7.31 28.54
CA ALA A 356 3.06 -6.29 29.37
C ALA A 356 4.59 -6.31 29.26
N GLN A 357 5.20 -7.49 29.29
CA GLN A 357 6.64 -7.65 29.11
C GLN A 357 7.11 -7.17 27.74
N LEU A 358 6.39 -7.51 26.65
CA LEU A 358 6.69 -6.98 25.33
C LEU A 358 6.57 -5.46 25.26
N SER A 359 5.58 -4.89 25.93
CA SER A 359 5.44 -3.44 26.05
C SER A 359 6.62 -2.80 26.81
N GLY A 360 7.12 -3.46 27.84
CA GLY A 360 8.33 -3.06 28.56
C GLY A 360 9.56 -3.04 27.65
N ILE A 361 9.72 -4.05 26.78
CA ILE A 361 10.79 -4.09 25.77
C ILE A 361 10.65 -2.92 24.79
N LEU A 362 9.46 -2.67 24.25
CA LEU A 362 9.21 -1.58 23.32
C LEU A 362 9.55 -0.22 23.93
N LEU A 363 9.11 0.02 25.17
CA LEU A 363 9.29 1.29 25.84
C LEU A 363 10.74 1.51 26.30
N SER A 364 11.52 0.44 26.56
CA SER A 364 12.92 0.53 26.93
C SER A 364 13.81 1.10 25.83
N GLN A 365 13.39 1.03 24.56
CA GLN A 365 14.13 1.62 23.43
C GLN A 365 14.28 3.15 23.54
N LYS A 366 13.31 3.82 24.17
CA LYS A 366 13.35 5.28 24.39
C LYS A 366 14.00 5.71 25.68
N LEU A 367 14.05 4.77 26.61
CA LEU A 367 14.35 5.11 27.98
C LEU A 367 15.70 4.42 28.29
N GLU A 368 16.84 5.06 28.02
CA GLU A 368 18.15 4.58 28.46
C GLU A 368 18.14 4.27 29.97
N HIS A 369 17.86 2.99 30.32
CA HIS A 369 17.54 2.63 31.72
C HIS A 369 18.47 1.59 32.29
N ALA A 370 19.64 2.02 32.62
CA ALA A 370 20.34 1.42 33.75
C ALA A 370 19.58 1.78 35.03
N GLY A 371 18.97 0.81 35.70
CA GLY A 371 18.43 0.97 37.05
C GLY A 371 16.96 1.37 37.21
N ARG A 372 16.10 1.15 36.21
CA ARG A 372 14.65 1.38 36.35
C ARG A 372 13.82 0.13 35.98
N VAL A 373 12.66 0.01 36.58
CA VAL A 373 11.70 -1.07 36.36
C VAL A 373 10.37 -0.49 35.91
N ALA A 374 9.76 -1.11 34.89
CA ALA A 374 8.41 -0.77 34.48
C ALA A 374 7.39 -1.47 35.39
N VAL A 375 6.61 -0.72 36.12
CA VAL A 375 5.56 -1.21 37.02
C VAL A 375 4.20 -1.00 36.33
N LEU A 376 3.37 -2.02 36.36
CA LEU A 376 2.01 -1.98 35.85
C LEU A 376 1.14 -1.04 36.67
N LEU A 377 0.51 -0.04 36.01
CA LEU A 377 -0.39 0.92 36.66
C LEU A 377 -1.87 0.59 36.45
N SER A 378 -2.26 0.27 35.24
CA SER A 378 -3.64 -0.07 34.92
C SER A 378 -3.75 -0.98 33.70
N LEU A 379 -4.83 -1.75 33.72
CA LEU A 379 -5.28 -2.59 32.62
C LEU A 379 -6.68 -2.15 32.23
N ASP A 380 -6.83 -1.66 31.01
CA ASP A 380 -8.09 -1.18 30.49
C ASP A 380 -8.49 -2.00 29.24
N LYS A 381 -9.77 -2.09 28.96
CA LYS A 381 -10.34 -2.76 27.76
C LYS A 381 -9.83 -4.19 27.55
N VAL A 382 -9.58 -4.91 28.64
CA VAL A 382 -9.14 -6.32 28.59
C VAL A 382 -10.26 -7.19 28.04
N LYS A 383 -9.95 -8.00 27.02
CA LYS A 383 -10.87 -8.97 26.43
C LYS A 383 -10.12 -10.26 26.16
N PHE A 384 -10.69 -11.39 26.56
CA PHE A 384 -10.27 -12.73 26.17
C PHE A 384 -11.30 -13.29 25.20
N ARG A 385 -10.86 -13.85 24.08
CA ARG A 385 -11.76 -14.28 23.00
C ARG A 385 -11.73 -15.77 22.76
N ARG A 386 -10.58 -16.40 23.00
CA ARG A 386 -10.37 -17.83 22.80
C ARG A 386 -9.36 -18.35 23.84
N PRO A 387 -9.53 -19.58 24.37
CA PRO A 387 -8.50 -20.19 25.19
C PRO A 387 -7.21 -20.43 24.39
N VAL A 388 -6.10 -20.32 25.07
CA VAL A 388 -4.74 -20.64 24.58
C VAL A 388 -4.31 -21.92 25.26
N VAL A 389 -3.87 -22.90 24.48
CA VAL A 389 -3.58 -24.26 24.96
C VAL A 389 -2.15 -24.67 24.64
N PRO A 390 -1.61 -25.71 25.30
CA PRO A 390 -0.30 -26.26 24.95
C PRO A 390 -0.18 -26.62 23.47
N GLY A 391 0.91 -26.20 22.82
CA GLY A 391 1.13 -26.31 21.38
C GLY A 391 0.85 -25.03 20.62
N ASP A 392 0.12 -24.08 21.20
CA ASP A 392 -0.09 -22.77 20.58
C ASP A 392 1.19 -21.93 20.60
N GLN A 393 1.36 -21.10 19.58
CA GLN A 393 2.34 -20.01 19.56
C GLN A 393 1.58 -18.69 19.64
N LEU A 394 1.78 -17.96 20.73
CA LEU A 394 1.27 -16.60 20.89
C LEU A 394 2.17 -15.63 20.12
N VAL A 395 1.58 -14.94 19.18
CA VAL A 395 2.17 -13.74 18.58
C VAL A 395 1.64 -12.53 19.35
N LEU A 396 2.53 -11.88 20.07
CA LEU A 396 2.26 -10.72 20.91
C LEU A 396 2.56 -9.45 20.10
N GLU A 397 1.68 -8.48 20.13
CA GLU A 397 1.88 -7.17 19.53
C GLU A 397 1.67 -6.09 20.59
N ALA A 398 2.60 -5.15 20.67
CA ALA A 398 2.51 -3.95 21.50
C ALA A 398 2.68 -2.72 20.61
N GLN A 399 1.72 -1.81 20.67
CA GLN A 399 1.74 -0.55 19.94
C GLN A 399 1.68 0.62 20.93
N ALA A 400 2.67 1.52 20.85
CA ALA A 400 2.72 2.70 21.71
C ALA A 400 1.60 3.68 21.35
N VAL A 401 0.76 4.03 22.33
CA VAL A 401 -0.32 5.03 22.18
C VAL A 401 0.14 6.38 22.74
N ARG A 402 0.83 6.36 23.88
CA ARG A 402 1.32 7.56 24.56
C ARG A 402 2.56 7.23 25.36
N VAL A 403 3.61 8.02 25.16
CA VAL A 403 4.86 7.89 25.93
C VAL A 403 5.24 9.25 26.47
N LYS A 404 5.37 9.35 27.81
CA LYS A 404 5.89 10.50 28.54
C LYS A 404 7.09 10.04 29.38
N ALA A 405 7.86 10.98 29.93
CA ALA A 405 9.12 10.71 30.62
C ALA A 405 9.11 9.56 31.65
N ARG A 406 7.99 9.31 32.34
CA ARG A 406 7.85 8.22 33.31
C ARG A 406 6.62 7.34 33.12
N ILE A 407 5.75 7.61 32.14
CA ILE A 407 4.50 6.88 31.95
C ILE A 407 4.40 6.48 30.48
N GLY A 408 4.21 5.19 30.23
CA GLY A 408 3.91 4.63 28.92
C GLY A 408 2.51 4.00 28.88
N GLN A 409 1.87 4.09 27.73
CA GLN A 409 0.61 3.41 27.45
C GLN A 409 0.71 2.71 26.12
N THR A 410 0.39 1.43 26.08
CA THR A 410 0.41 0.59 24.91
C THR A 410 -0.96 -0.04 24.66
N GLN A 411 -1.33 -0.17 23.41
CA GLN A 411 -2.40 -1.06 22.97
C GLN A 411 -1.77 -2.39 22.62
N CYS A 412 -2.26 -3.45 23.22
CA CYS A 412 -1.71 -4.78 23.08
C CYS A 412 -2.71 -5.77 22.51
N LYS A 413 -2.20 -6.74 21.76
CA LYS A 413 -2.97 -7.79 21.13
C LYS A 413 -2.16 -9.08 21.14
N ALA A 414 -2.79 -10.19 21.44
CA ALA A 414 -2.23 -11.53 21.31
C ALA A 414 -3.03 -12.34 20.29
N THR A 415 -2.34 -13.03 19.38
CA THR A 415 -2.96 -13.86 18.34
C THR A 415 -2.37 -15.27 18.33
N VAL A 416 -3.18 -16.25 17.91
CA VAL A 416 -2.77 -17.63 17.62
C VAL A 416 -3.31 -17.99 16.25
N GLY A 417 -2.47 -18.44 15.33
CA GLY A 417 -2.87 -18.76 13.96
C GLY A 417 -3.55 -17.60 13.22
N GLY A 418 -3.18 -16.35 13.55
CA GLY A 418 -3.77 -15.14 12.98
C GLY A 418 -5.08 -14.67 13.65
N GLU A 419 -5.69 -15.48 14.54
CA GLU A 419 -6.90 -15.11 15.27
C GLU A 419 -6.58 -14.44 16.60
N VAL A 420 -7.30 -13.36 16.92
CA VAL A 420 -7.13 -12.63 18.17
C VAL A 420 -7.63 -13.47 19.35
N VAL A 421 -6.74 -13.74 20.32
CA VAL A 421 -7.07 -14.48 21.56
C VAL A 421 -7.21 -13.57 22.76
N ALA A 422 -6.46 -12.45 22.80
CA ALA A 422 -6.59 -11.45 23.86
C ALA A 422 -6.24 -10.04 23.36
N GLU A 423 -6.83 -9.05 23.99
CA GLU A 423 -6.56 -7.61 23.78
C GLU A 423 -6.51 -6.90 25.12
N ALA A 424 -5.67 -5.89 25.23
CA ALA A 424 -5.62 -5.01 26.42
C ALA A 424 -5.04 -3.64 26.05
N MET A 425 -5.43 -2.63 26.80
CA MET A 425 -4.71 -1.37 26.92
C MET A 425 -3.92 -1.39 28.22
N ILE A 426 -2.62 -1.28 28.15
CA ILE A 426 -1.72 -1.44 29.30
C ILE A 426 -1.01 -0.12 29.58
N ARG A 427 -1.02 0.32 30.85
CA ARG A 427 -0.33 1.53 31.27
C ARG A 427 0.74 1.18 32.29
N PHE A 428 1.92 1.76 32.13
CA PHE A 428 3.10 1.55 32.97
C PHE A 428 3.60 2.84 33.55
N MET A 429 4.30 2.73 34.69
CA MET A 429 5.15 3.76 35.26
C MET A 429 6.56 3.19 35.43
N LEU A 430 7.56 4.01 35.10
CA LEU A 430 8.95 3.70 35.40
C LEU A 430 9.27 4.16 36.81
N VAL A 431 9.74 3.25 37.61
CA VAL A 431 10.23 3.49 38.96
C VAL A 431 11.73 3.18 39.02
N ASP A 432 12.46 3.90 39.85
CA ASP A 432 13.86 3.62 40.08
C ASP A 432 13.94 2.25 40.80
N ALA A 433 14.75 1.31 40.28
CA ALA A 433 15.00 0.06 40.96
C ALA A 433 15.87 0.34 42.17
N ASP A 434 15.50 -0.20 43.35
CA ASP A 434 16.39 -0.16 44.50
C ASP A 434 17.71 -0.86 44.13
N PRO A 435 18.86 -0.28 44.43
CA PRO A 435 20.14 -0.95 44.25
C PRO A 435 20.14 -2.21 45.09
N VAL A 436 20.21 -3.39 44.40
CA VAL A 436 20.44 -4.67 45.08
C VAL A 436 21.89 -4.77 45.50
#